data_e09601ccc41926d07b1639775e1fee09
#
_entry.id   e09601ccc41926d07b1639775e1fee09
#
_cell.length_a   1.000
_cell.length_b   1.000
_cell.length_c   1.000
_cell.angle_alpha   90.00
_cell.angle_beta   90.00
_cell.angle_gamma   90.00
#
_symmetry.space_group_name_H-M   'P 1'
#
loop_
_entity.id
_entity.type
_entity.pdbx_description
1 polymer ?
#
loop_
_entity_poly.entity_id
_entity_poly.type
_entity_poly.pdbx_seq_one_letter_code
_entity_poly.pdbx_strand_id
1 'polypeptide(L)'
;MAEIELKFQIPSQSRAQFEQDFQKLQPTRHRLCARYFDTEAQQLQQHQIALRQRLEDQQWIQTLKAPTEQQFERFELEHTLKSPPESCDFQLYRKHKPAKKILKQALGDLDIPLILQFETDVARYVLTETHQNSQIEIAFDVGEIRHKDQAIDIYEVEFELKSGQLSELIDFIRPWIQRYDLWLDTRSKSERGYALLQGEESLPVQHQLPLELEQKDQIATILKKIVANCLAHLFPNATAIAADHYNSDHVHQARVAIRRLRSAFKIFQSVTEHVQPEWPEQLRDIFQQLGSTRDRDALAESLIPQLEKAGSPLLKLPPHRQKQPDISALFRHSATVDLILQLLSFSQEKTHSKAKSSHKILCKGLSKLHQQICQDTENYQELDIESRHRTRKRVKRLRYNVEFLQSLFPEKDVKTYLKALKPLQESLGHYNDLFVADELFRPYVKQNSKAWFVLGWISAEQQRLSSEAAERLQQFAENTKPFW
;
A
#
# COMPACT_ATOMS: atom_id res chain seq x y z
N MET A 1 -5.48 -8.37 -24.20
CA MET A 1 -4.23 -7.65 -23.90
C MET A 1 -4.35 -7.18 -22.47
N ALA A 2 -3.24 -6.99 -21.78
CA ALA A 2 -3.28 -6.41 -20.45
C ALA A 2 -3.54 -4.90 -20.59
N GLU A 3 -4.56 -4.42 -19.94
CA GLU A 3 -4.93 -3.00 -19.97
C GLU A 3 -4.31 -2.31 -18.75
N ILE A 4 -3.67 -1.16 -18.98
CA ILE A 4 -3.16 -0.29 -17.91
C ILE A 4 -4.16 0.85 -17.74
N GLU A 5 -4.86 0.85 -16.62
CA GLU A 5 -5.86 1.84 -16.26
C GLU A 5 -5.52 2.49 -14.92
N LEU A 6 -5.56 3.81 -14.87
CA LEU A 6 -5.43 4.60 -13.64
C LEU A 6 -6.72 5.37 -13.38
N LYS A 7 -7.33 5.11 -12.22
CA LYS A 7 -8.60 5.69 -11.83
C LYS A 7 -8.44 6.69 -10.72
N PHE A 8 -9.13 7.82 -10.86
CA PHE A 8 -9.10 8.91 -9.90
C PHE A 8 -10.51 9.33 -9.49
N GLN A 9 -10.66 9.64 -8.22
CA GLN A 9 -11.86 10.29 -7.70
C GLN A 9 -11.76 11.80 -7.90
N ILE A 10 -12.88 12.42 -8.22
CA ILE A 10 -13.01 13.85 -8.39
C ILE A 10 -13.62 14.43 -7.12
N PRO A 11 -12.88 15.22 -6.31
CA PRO A 11 -13.40 15.81 -5.08
C PRO A 11 -14.63 16.68 -5.34
N SER A 12 -15.55 16.72 -4.39
CA SER A 12 -16.84 17.45 -4.54
C SER A 12 -16.68 18.92 -4.94
N GLN A 13 -15.65 19.61 -4.43
CA GLN A 13 -15.34 20.99 -4.79
C GLN A 13 -14.91 21.18 -6.24
N SER A 14 -14.36 20.14 -6.89
CA SER A 14 -13.86 20.19 -8.27
C SER A 14 -14.86 19.67 -9.30
N ARG A 15 -15.94 19.00 -8.88
CA ARG A 15 -16.89 18.31 -9.79
C ARG A 15 -17.49 19.23 -10.85
N ALA A 16 -18.02 20.37 -10.46
CA ALA A 16 -18.69 21.28 -11.40
C ALA A 16 -17.70 21.84 -12.44
N GLN A 17 -16.49 22.21 -12.02
CA GLN A 17 -15.46 22.70 -12.93
C GLN A 17 -14.97 21.59 -13.87
N PHE A 18 -14.74 20.38 -13.33
CA PHE A 18 -14.33 19.21 -14.12
C PHE A 18 -15.36 18.90 -15.20
N GLU A 19 -16.63 18.77 -14.83
CA GLU A 19 -17.71 18.45 -15.76
C GLU A 19 -17.83 19.50 -16.87
N GLN A 20 -17.82 20.79 -16.51
CA GLN A 20 -17.88 21.86 -17.48
C GLN A 20 -16.72 21.83 -18.48
N ASP A 21 -15.48 21.61 -17.99
CA ASP A 21 -14.31 21.57 -18.87
C ASP A 21 -14.28 20.30 -19.71
N PHE A 22 -14.69 19.15 -19.13
CA PHE A 22 -14.74 17.89 -19.87
C PHE A 22 -15.76 17.91 -20.99
N GLN A 23 -16.94 18.51 -20.78
CA GLN A 23 -17.98 18.64 -21.81
C GLN A 23 -17.52 19.52 -23.00
N LYS A 24 -16.62 20.49 -22.79
CA LYS A 24 -16.05 21.30 -23.90
C LYS A 24 -15.20 20.46 -24.85
N LEU A 25 -14.69 19.31 -24.41
CA LEU A 25 -13.93 18.38 -25.24
C LEU A 25 -14.84 17.49 -26.12
N GLN A 26 -16.15 17.65 -26.04
CA GLN A 26 -17.16 16.92 -26.81
C GLN A 26 -17.04 15.38 -26.69
N PRO A 27 -17.04 14.81 -25.47
CA PRO A 27 -16.97 13.38 -25.28
C PRO A 27 -18.20 12.66 -25.83
N THR A 28 -18.02 11.41 -26.24
CA THR A 28 -19.16 10.52 -26.56
C THR A 28 -19.78 10.03 -25.26
N ARG A 29 -21.12 10.09 -25.17
CA ARG A 29 -21.85 9.60 -23.98
C ARG A 29 -22.40 8.21 -24.21
N HIS A 30 -22.19 7.32 -23.25
CA HIS A 30 -22.76 5.98 -23.17
C HIS A 30 -23.52 5.82 -21.86
N ARG A 31 -24.52 4.93 -21.82
CA ARG A 31 -25.15 4.49 -20.58
C ARG A 31 -24.74 3.05 -20.32
N LEU A 32 -24.21 2.80 -19.14
CA LEU A 32 -23.73 1.50 -18.70
C LEU A 32 -24.56 1.03 -17.51
N CYS A 33 -25.41 0.02 -17.71
CA CYS A 33 -26.13 -0.63 -16.61
C CYS A 33 -25.52 -2.01 -16.40
N ALA A 34 -24.92 -2.26 -15.24
CA ALA A 34 -24.28 -3.54 -14.99
C ALA A 34 -24.85 -4.25 -13.75
N ARG A 35 -24.91 -5.58 -13.83
CA ARG A 35 -25.30 -6.52 -12.78
C ARG A 35 -24.10 -7.36 -12.40
N TYR A 36 -23.77 -7.42 -11.11
CA TYR A 36 -22.63 -8.19 -10.60
C TYR A 36 -23.14 -9.46 -9.91
N PHE A 37 -22.52 -10.59 -10.24
CA PHE A 37 -22.93 -11.91 -9.79
C PHE A 37 -21.83 -12.61 -9.03
N ASP A 38 -22.23 -13.35 -7.98
CA ASP A 38 -21.35 -14.22 -7.21
C ASP A 38 -22.16 -15.36 -6.60
N THR A 39 -21.48 -16.33 -5.99
CA THR A 39 -22.12 -17.33 -5.13
C THR A 39 -22.66 -16.65 -3.86
N GLU A 40 -23.56 -17.34 -3.16
CA GLU A 40 -24.05 -16.87 -1.85
C GLU A 40 -22.90 -16.65 -0.84
N ALA A 41 -21.86 -17.47 -0.90
CA ALA A 41 -20.65 -17.35 -0.09
C ALA A 41 -19.63 -16.30 -0.60
N GLN A 42 -19.93 -15.56 -1.66
CA GLN A 42 -19.06 -14.54 -2.27
C GLN A 42 -17.66 -15.08 -2.65
N GLN A 43 -17.60 -16.29 -3.19
CA GLN A 43 -16.34 -16.96 -3.52
C GLN A 43 -15.54 -16.27 -4.63
N LEU A 44 -16.20 -15.63 -5.61
CA LEU A 44 -15.52 -14.85 -6.64
C LEU A 44 -14.85 -13.63 -6.03
N GLN A 45 -15.57 -12.90 -5.17
CA GLN A 45 -15.05 -11.72 -4.48
C GLN A 45 -13.84 -12.07 -3.60
N GLN A 46 -13.86 -13.18 -2.86
CA GLN A 46 -12.74 -13.66 -2.03
C GLN A 46 -11.46 -13.88 -2.85
N HIS A 47 -11.59 -14.15 -4.16
CA HIS A 47 -10.49 -14.29 -5.12
C HIS A 47 -10.28 -13.03 -5.98
N GLN A 48 -10.91 -11.90 -5.62
CA GLN A 48 -10.85 -10.63 -6.37
C GLN A 48 -11.31 -10.75 -7.83
N ILE A 49 -12.21 -11.69 -8.10
CA ILE A 49 -12.81 -11.92 -9.42
C ILE A 49 -14.14 -11.18 -9.49
N ALA A 50 -14.35 -10.43 -10.56
CA ALA A 50 -15.63 -9.81 -10.88
C ALA A 50 -16.26 -10.51 -12.09
N LEU A 51 -17.50 -10.97 -11.93
CA LEU A 51 -18.32 -11.50 -12.99
C LEU A 51 -19.56 -10.61 -13.14
N ARG A 52 -19.69 -9.98 -14.30
CA ARG A 52 -20.78 -9.02 -14.54
C ARG A 52 -21.45 -9.25 -15.89
N GLN A 53 -22.72 -8.85 -15.97
CA GLN A 53 -23.42 -8.57 -17.22
C GLN A 53 -23.65 -7.07 -17.32
N ARG A 54 -23.27 -6.46 -18.42
CA ARG A 54 -23.40 -5.03 -18.67
C ARG A 54 -24.21 -4.78 -19.93
N LEU A 55 -25.22 -3.95 -19.81
CA LEU A 55 -25.87 -3.33 -20.96
C LEU A 55 -25.10 -2.08 -21.33
N GLU A 56 -24.53 -2.07 -22.52
CA GLU A 56 -23.83 -0.95 -23.13
C GLU A 56 -24.61 -0.53 -24.35
N ASP A 57 -25.23 0.64 -24.29
CA ASP A 57 -26.22 1.14 -25.24
C ASP A 57 -27.36 0.15 -25.45
N GLN A 58 -27.27 -0.77 -26.42
CA GLN A 58 -28.30 -1.78 -26.73
C GLN A 58 -27.77 -3.21 -26.72
N GLN A 59 -26.49 -3.39 -26.34
CA GLN A 59 -25.81 -4.67 -26.36
C GLN A 59 -25.47 -5.18 -24.96
N TRP A 60 -25.86 -6.43 -24.68
CA TRP A 60 -25.47 -7.09 -23.45
C TRP A 60 -24.10 -7.75 -23.62
N ILE A 61 -23.21 -7.51 -22.64
CA ILE A 61 -21.86 -8.05 -22.59
C ILE A 61 -21.67 -8.73 -21.23
N GLN A 62 -21.25 -9.99 -21.23
CA GLN A 62 -20.83 -10.69 -20.02
C GLN A 62 -19.30 -10.62 -19.91
N THR A 63 -18.80 -10.09 -18.80
CA THR A 63 -17.38 -9.85 -18.56
C THR A 63 -16.91 -10.64 -17.35
N LEU A 64 -15.78 -11.32 -17.50
CA LEU A 64 -14.98 -11.88 -16.40
C LEU A 64 -13.71 -11.06 -16.23
N LYS A 65 -13.54 -10.43 -15.06
CA LYS A 65 -12.30 -9.73 -14.67
C LYS A 65 -11.64 -10.46 -13.50
N ALA A 66 -10.32 -10.64 -13.57
CA ALA A 66 -9.56 -11.29 -12.50
C ALA A 66 -8.20 -10.60 -12.31
N PRO A 67 -7.59 -10.70 -11.11
CA PRO A 67 -6.26 -10.16 -10.89
C PRO A 67 -5.20 -10.89 -11.72
N THR A 68 -4.12 -10.18 -12.05
CA THR A 68 -2.87 -10.75 -12.60
C THR A 68 -1.74 -10.58 -11.58
N GLU A 69 -0.54 -11.00 -11.93
CA GLU A 69 0.65 -10.79 -11.10
C GLU A 69 1.09 -9.32 -11.07
N GLN A 70 0.64 -8.51 -12.04
CA GLN A 70 0.96 -7.07 -12.13
C GLN A 70 -0.18 -6.22 -11.56
N GLN A 71 0.16 -5.21 -10.78
CA GLN A 71 -0.77 -4.48 -9.91
C GLN A 71 -1.88 -3.71 -10.64
N PHE A 72 -1.63 -3.17 -11.82
CA PHE A 72 -2.62 -2.41 -12.61
C PHE A 72 -3.04 -3.14 -13.87
N GLU A 73 -2.70 -4.42 -13.97
CA GLU A 73 -3.04 -5.28 -15.07
C GLU A 73 -4.11 -6.27 -14.64
N ARG A 74 -5.21 -6.34 -15.37
CA ARG A 74 -6.28 -7.30 -15.09
C ARG A 74 -6.48 -8.23 -16.28
N PHE A 75 -6.71 -9.49 -15.98
CA PHE A 75 -7.25 -10.42 -16.97
C PHE A 75 -8.70 -10.03 -17.24
N GLU A 76 -9.04 -9.76 -18.50
CA GLU A 76 -10.40 -9.48 -18.94
C GLU A 76 -10.80 -10.37 -20.10
N LEU A 77 -12.00 -10.93 -20.02
CA LEU A 77 -12.61 -11.70 -21.09
C LEU A 77 -14.09 -11.34 -21.22
N GLU A 78 -14.45 -10.84 -22.38
CA GLU A 78 -15.80 -10.40 -22.71
C GLU A 78 -16.49 -11.30 -23.72
N HIS A 79 -17.78 -11.46 -23.54
CA HIS A 79 -18.66 -12.18 -24.47
C HIS A 79 -19.96 -11.39 -24.71
N THR A 80 -20.22 -11.10 -25.97
CA THR A 80 -21.48 -10.52 -26.40
C THR A 80 -22.62 -11.52 -26.25
N LEU A 81 -23.71 -11.09 -25.64
CA LEU A 81 -24.95 -11.89 -25.44
C LEU A 81 -26.04 -11.45 -26.39
N LYS A 82 -26.77 -12.41 -26.89
CA LYS A 82 -27.94 -12.15 -27.81
C LYS A 82 -29.16 -11.59 -27.08
N SER A 83 -29.31 -11.91 -25.80
CA SER A 83 -30.37 -11.45 -24.91
C SER A 83 -29.86 -11.38 -23.48
N PRO A 84 -30.47 -10.57 -22.58
CA PRO A 84 -30.08 -10.52 -21.17
C PRO A 84 -30.53 -11.80 -20.48
N PRO A 85 -29.63 -12.70 -20.11
CA PRO A 85 -29.95 -13.86 -19.31
C PRO A 85 -30.28 -13.46 -17.86
N GLU A 86 -31.04 -14.25 -17.15
CA GLU A 86 -31.38 -14.01 -15.75
C GLU A 86 -30.14 -14.13 -14.84
N SER A 87 -29.14 -14.95 -15.23
CA SER A 87 -27.89 -15.14 -14.51
C SER A 87 -26.71 -15.26 -15.50
N CYS A 88 -25.49 -15.20 -14.98
CA CYS A 88 -24.29 -15.40 -15.79
C CYS A 88 -24.14 -16.84 -16.28
N ASP A 89 -23.71 -16.99 -17.53
CA ASP A 89 -23.43 -18.28 -18.14
C ASP A 89 -21.95 -18.65 -18.10
N PHE A 90 -21.60 -19.65 -17.31
CA PHE A 90 -20.24 -20.19 -17.25
C PHE A 90 -19.81 -20.98 -18.48
N GLN A 91 -20.76 -21.43 -19.31
CA GLN A 91 -20.45 -22.19 -20.54
C GLN A 91 -19.59 -21.37 -21.50
N LEU A 92 -19.74 -20.03 -21.49
CA LEU A 92 -18.97 -19.09 -22.29
C LEU A 92 -17.46 -19.19 -22.01
N TYR A 93 -17.07 -19.56 -20.79
CA TYR A 93 -15.67 -19.62 -20.35
C TYR A 93 -15.07 -21.03 -20.43
N ARG A 94 -15.86 -22.09 -20.65
CA ARG A 94 -15.39 -23.49 -20.63
C ARG A 94 -14.32 -23.78 -21.69
N LYS A 95 -14.38 -23.12 -22.84
CA LYS A 95 -13.41 -23.29 -23.95
C LYS A 95 -12.16 -22.45 -23.79
N HIS A 96 -12.18 -21.40 -22.95
CA HIS A 96 -11.03 -20.53 -22.72
C HIS A 96 -10.22 -21.03 -21.52
N LYS A 97 -9.09 -21.70 -21.80
CA LYS A 97 -8.28 -22.38 -20.77
C LYS A 97 -7.90 -21.49 -19.55
N PRO A 98 -7.40 -20.22 -19.73
CA PRO A 98 -7.11 -19.35 -18.59
C PRO A 98 -8.33 -19.01 -17.74
N ALA A 99 -9.44 -18.58 -18.34
CA ALA A 99 -10.68 -18.27 -17.65
C ALA A 99 -11.23 -19.47 -16.86
N LYS A 100 -11.25 -20.65 -17.49
CA LYS A 100 -11.64 -21.91 -16.83
C LYS A 100 -10.77 -22.23 -15.62
N LYS A 101 -9.44 -22.02 -15.72
CA LYS A 101 -8.52 -22.25 -14.60
C LYS A 101 -8.82 -21.30 -13.43
N ILE A 102 -8.98 -20.00 -13.73
CA ILE A 102 -9.31 -18.95 -12.74
C ILE A 102 -10.61 -19.30 -12.00
N LEU A 103 -11.69 -19.57 -12.75
CA LEU A 103 -12.98 -19.89 -12.17
C LEU A 103 -12.95 -21.19 -11.35
N LYS A 104 -12.26 -22.24 -11.82
CA LYS A 104 -12.12 -23.49 -11.06
C LYS A 104 -11.34 -23.31 -9.75
N GLN A 105 -10.34 -22.46 -9.73
CA GLN A 105 -9.58 -22.17 -8.51
C GLN A 105 -10.44 -21.44 -7.48
N ALA A 106 -11.34 -20.56 -7.91
CA ALA A 106 -12.21 -19.81 -7.01
C ALA A 106 -13.43 -20.62 -6.54
N LEU A 107 -14.06 -21.37 -7.44
CA LEU A 107 -15.35 -22.00 -7.20
C LEU A 107 -15.26 -23.51 -6.93
N GLY A 108 -14.16 -24.17 -7.33
CA GLY A 108 -14.04 -25.64 -7.36
C GLY A 108 -14.90 -26.27 -8.45
N ASP A 109 -16.22 -26.09 -8.40
CA ASP A 109 -17.19 -26.51 -9.40
C ASP A 109 -17.74 -25.29 -10.18
N LEU A 110 -18.04 -25.47 -11.47
CA LEU A 110 -18.63 -24.42 -12.32
C LEU A 110 -20.14 -24.49 -12.43
N ASP A 111 -20.78 -25.48 -11.82
CA ASP A 111 -22.23 -25.63 -11.83
C ASP A 111 -22.88 -25.07 -10.52
N ILE A 112 -22.16 -24.20 -9.81
CA ILE A 112 -22.62 -23.51 -8.59
C ILE A 112 -23.61 -22.38 -8.98
N PRO A 113 -24.74 -22.23 -8.26
CA PRO A 113 -25.69 -21.14 -8.51
C PRO A 113 -25.04 -19.78 -8.24
N LEU A 114 -25.26 -18.83 -9.14
CA LEU A 114 -24.88 -17.44 -8.99
C LEU A 114 -26.12 -16.61 -8.68
N ILE A 115 -25.97 -15.67 -7.75
CA ILE A 115 -27.00 -14.71 -7.38
C ILE A 115 -26.53 -13.29 -7.69
N LEU A 116 -27.49 -12.41 -7.95
CA LEU A 116 -27.23 -10.98 -8.10
C LEU A 116 -26.79 -10.39 -6.77
N GLN A 117 -25.66 -9.73 -6.74
CA GLN A 117 -25.11 -9.09 -5.56
C GLN A 117 -25.50 -7.61 -5.50
N PHE A 118 -25.21 -6.87 -6.55
CA PHE A 118 -25.49 -5.43 -6.67
C PHE A 118 -25.51 -5.02 -8.14
N GLU A 119 -25.98 -3.79 -8.39
CA GLU A 119 -26.08 -3.20 -9.72
C GLU A 119 -25.34 -1.86 -9.79
N THR A 120 -25.00 -1.43 -11.00
CA THR A 120 -24.50 -0.08 -11.26
C THR A 120 -25.27 0.55 -12.40
N ASP A 121 -25.55 1.85 -12.30
CA ASP A 121 -26.11 2.67 -13.38
C ASP A 121 -25.20 3.89 -13.57
N VAL A 122 -24.52 3.96 -14.72
CA VAL A 122 -23.43 4.92 -14.97
C VAL A 122 -23.64 5.60 -16.31
N ALA A 123 -23.62 6.93 -16.30
CA ALA A 123 -23.38 7.72 -17.51
C ALA A 123 -21.86 7.85 -17.69
N ARG A 124 -21.33 7.22 -18.73
CA ARG A 124 -19.91 7.25 -19.11
C ARG A 124 -19.71 8.22 -20.26
N TYR A 125 -18.79 9.15 -20.09
CA TYR A 125 -18.37 10.08 -21.13
C TYR A 125 -16.95 9.76 -21.55
N VAL A 126 -16.74 9.41 -22.83
CA VAL A 126 -15.46 8.89 -23.34
C VAL A 126 -14.89 9.79 -24.42
N LEU A 127 -13.60 9.99 -24.35
CA LEU A 127 -12.81 10.59 -25.44
C LEU A 127 -11.45 9.90 -25.52
N THR A 128 -10.83 9.96 -26.70
CA THR A 128 -9.48 9.45 -26.94
C THR A 128 -8.58 10.57 -27.33
N GLU A 129 -7.43 10.69 -26.65
CA GLU A 129 -6.41 11.69 -26.90
C GLU A 129 -5.09 11.03 -27.28
N THR A 130 -4.29 11.73 -28.06
CA THR A 130 -2.92 11.34 -28.39
C THR A 130 -1.96 12.25 -27.65
N HIS A 131 -1.13 11.67 -26.79
CA HIS A 131 -0.07 12.38 -26.09
C HIS A 131 1.27 11.74 -26.41
N GLN A 132 2.18 12.51 -27.02
CA GLN A 132 3.46 12.01 -27.55
C GLN A 132 3.24 10.81 -28.49
N ASN A 133 3.67 9.60 -28.09
CA ASN A 133 3.50 8.38 -28.87
C ASN A 133 2.41 7.45 -28.30
N SER A 134 1.68 7.91 -27.28
CA SER A 134 0.63 7.13 -26.59
C SER A 134 -0.76 7.55 -27.01
N GLN A 135 -1.64 6.56 -27.15
CA GLN A 135 -3.08 6.75 -27.23
C GLN A 135 -3.70 6.50 -25.86
N ILE A 136 -4.45 7.47 -25.38
CA ILE A 136 -5.05 7.48 -24.04
C ILE A 136 -6.55 7.62 -24.18
N GLU A 137 -7.31 6.69 -23.65
CA GLU A 137 -8.74 6.83 -23.46
C GLU A 137 -9.00 7.46 -22.10
N ILE A 138 -9.89 8.46 -22.07
CA ILE A 138 -10.34 9.14 -20.87
C ILE A 138 -11.80 8.85 -20.71
N ALA A 139 -12.20 8.19 -19.64
CA ALA A 139 -13.58 7.85 -19.34
C ALA A 139 -14.01 8.54 -18.03
N PHE A 140 -14.94 9.48 -18.13
CA PHE A 140 -15.57 10.12 -16.99
C PHE A 140 -16.87 9.43 -16.66
N ASP A 141 -17.00 8.88 -15.47
CA ASP A 141 -18.12 8.10 -14.97
C ASP A 141 -18.89 8.86 -13.89
N VAL A 142 -20.19 9.03 -14.13
CA VAL A 142 -21.13 9.61 -13.17
C VAL A 142 -22.33 8.66 -13.01
N GLY A 143 -22.61 8.26 -11.77
CA GLY A 143 -23.68 7.31 -11.51
C GLY A 143 -23.70 6.82 -10.09
N GLU A 144 -24.13 5.58 -9.92
CA GLU A 144 -24.25 4.98 -8.60
C GLU A 144 -24.03 3.46 -8.63
N ILE A 145 -23.68 2.91 -7.48
CA ILE A 145 -23.72 1.48 -7.16
C ILE A 145 -24.87 1.28 -6.20
N ARG A 146 -25.76 0.32 -6.50
CA ARG A 146 -26.95 0.02 -5.70
C ARG A 146 -26.98 -1.40 -5.19
N HIS A 147 -27.36 -1.54 -3.93
CA HIS A 147 -27.79 -2.79 -3.34
C HIS A 147 -29.05 -2.56 -2.51
N LYS A 148 -30.19 -3.11 -2.93
CA LYS A 148 -31.49 -2.87 -2.30
C LYS A 148 -31.81 -1.36 -2.19
N ASP A 149 -32.02 -0.88 -0.94
CA ASP A 149 -32.32 0.52 -0.63
C ASP A 149 -31.07 1.39 -0.40
N GLN A 150 -29.87 0.81 -0.53
CA GLN A 150 -28.62 1.52 -0.32
C GLN A 150 -27.98 1.86 -1.67
N ALA A 151 -27.38 3.06 -1.75
CA ALA A 151 -26.62 3.48 -2.92
C ALA A 151 -25.38 4.28 -2.50
N ILE A 152 -24.34 4.20 -3.32
CA ILE A 152 -23.15 5.05 -3.22
C ILE A 152 -22.84 5.67 -4.58
N ASP A 153 -22.43 6.94 -4.58
CA ASP A 153 -22.12 7.69 -5.78
C ASP A 153 -20.88 7.15 -6.50
N ILE A 154 -20.93 7.18 -7.82
CA ILE A 154 -19.79 7.09 -8.72
C ILE A 154 -19.54 8.49 -9.30
N TYR A 155 -18.35 9.04 -9.09
CA TYR A 155 -17.92 10.31 -9.67
C TYR A 155 -16.40 10.27 -9.88
N GLU A 156 -15.96 9.58 -10.91
CA GLU A 156 -14.57 9.21 -11.12
C GLU A 156 -14.14 9.40 -12.57
N VAL A 157 -12.85 9.57 -12.79
CA VAL A 157 -12.24 9.57 -14.12
C VAL A 157 -11.20 8.46 -14.21
N GLU A 158 -11.28 7.70 -15.30
CA GLU A 158 -10.36 6.61 -15.64
C GLU A 158 -9.52 7.05 -16.84
N PHE A 159 -8.21 6.82 -16.77
CA PHE A 159 -7.27 7.04 -17.86
C PHE A 159 -6.66 5.70 -18.25
N GLU A 160 -6.98 5.24 -19.44
CA GLU A 160 -6.53 3.95 -19.95
C GLU A 160 -5.50 4.12 -21.07
N LEU A 161 -4.38 3.42 -20.97
CA LEU A 161 -3.35 3.38 -21.99
C LEU A 161 -3.72 2.36 -23.07
N LYS A 162 -4.27 2.83 -24.19
CA LYS A 162 -4.59 1.96 -25.34
C LYS A 162 -3.33 1.53 -26.10
N SER A 163 -2.33 2.41 -26.18
CA SER A 163 -1.01 2.10 -26.76
C SER A 163 0.03 3.11 -26.28
N GLY A 164 1.31 2.74 -26.21
CA GLY A 164 2.40 3.64 -25.83
C GLY A 164 3.07 3.27 -24.50
N GLN A 165 3.43 4.25 -23.69
CA GLN A 165 4.21 4.08 -22.46
C GLN A 165 3.49 4.64 -21.23
N LEU A 166 3.61 3.94 -20.09
CA LEU A 166 3.02 4.40 -18.82
C LEU A 166 3.56 5.77 -18.38
N SER A 167 4.82 6.09 -18.66
CA SER A 167 5.40 7.41 -18.37
C SER A 167 4.68 8.53 -19.10
N GLU A 168 4.34 8.32 -20.38
CA GLU A 168 3.60 9.29 -21.19
C GLU A 168 2.16 9.45 -20.69
N LEU A 169 1.51 8.36 -20.26
CA LEU A 169 0.21 8.41 -19.60
C LEU A 169 0.26 9.25 -18.32
N ILE A 170 1.26 9.03 -17.47
CA ILE A 170 1.41 9.77 -16.21
C ILE A 170 1.69 11.26 -16.47
N ASP A 171 2.52 11.58 -17.46
CA ASP A 171 2.77 12.98 -17.86
C ASP A 171 1.50 13.67 -18.37
N PHE A 172 0.65 12.93 -19.08
CA PHE A 172 -0.65 13.42 -19.52
C PHE A 172 -1.63 13.67 -18.35
N ILE A 173 -1.65 12.80 -17.34
CA ILE A 173 -2.57 12.90 -16.19
C ILE A 173 -2.16 14.01 -15.22
N ARG A 174 -0.88 14.30 -15.08
CA ARG A 174 -0.35 15.24 -14.07
C ARG A 174 -1.02 16.63 -14.07
N PRO A 175 -1.27 17.31 -15.21
CA PRO A 175 -2.04 18.56 -15.23
C PRO A 175 -3.48 18.42 -14.73
N TRP A 176 -4.12 17.27 -14.97
CA TRP A 176 -5.46 16.99 -14.48
C TRP A 176 -5.50 16.87 -12.96
N ILE A 177 -4.53 16.15 -12.38
CA ILE A 177 -4.37 16.03 -10.92
C ILE A 177 -4.23 17.41 -10.28
N GLN A 178 -3.35 18.27 -10.83
CA GLN A 178 -3.09 19.60 -10.30
C GLN A 178 -4.29 20.53 -10.41
N ARG A 179 -5.03 20.42 -11.51
CA ARG A 179 -6.16 21.33 -11.78
C ARG A 179 -7.42 21.01 -11.00
N TYR A 180 -7.68 19.71 -10.77
CA TYR A 180 -8.94 19.25 -10.20
C TYR A 180 -8.79 18.54 -8.85
N ASP A 181 -7.59 18.55 -8.25
CA ASP A 181 -7.27 17.86 -7.00
C ASP A 181 -7.62 16.36 -7.05
N LEU A 182 -7.39 15.72 -8.20
CA LEU A 182 -7.70 14.30 -8.38
C LEU A 182 -6.86 13.44 -7.45
N TRP A 183 -7.48 12.46 -6.81
CA TRP A 183 -6.75 11.50 -5.99
C TRP A 183 -6.94 10.06 -6.49
N LEU A 184 -5.86 9.27 -6.41
CA LEU A 184 -5.80 7.91 -6.95
C LEU A 184 -6.69 6.96 -6.13
N ASP A 185 -7.64 6.31 -6.80
CA ASP A 185 -8.50 5.27 -6.22
C ASP A 185 -8.26 3.93 -6.88
N THR A 186 -7.66 2.99 -6.16
CA THR A 186 -7.35 1.66 -6.69
C THR A 186 -8.52 0.68 -6.60
N ARG A 187 -9.64 1.07 -5.96
CA ARG A 187 -10.82 0.22 -5.81
C ARG A 187 -11.58 0.13 -7.14
N SER A 188 -11.94 -1.06 -7.54
CA SER A 188 -12.90 -1.27 -8.63
C SER A 188 -14.33 -0.96 -8.18
N LYS A 189 -15.24 -0.73 -9.14
CA LYS A 189 -16.69 -0.64 -8.87
C LYS A 189 -17.21 -1.90 -8.17
N SER A 190 -16.62 -3.06 -8.50
CA SER A 190 -16.91 -4.34 -7.85
C SER A 190 -16.57 -4.33 -6.35
N GLU A 191 -15.35 -3.94 -6.00
CA GLU A 191 -14.91 -3.88 -4.58
C GLU A 191 -15.75 -2.89 -3.78
N ARG A 192 -16.13 -1.75 -4.37
CA ARG A 192 -17.03 -0.76 -3.74
C ARG A 192 -18.44 -1.32 -3.55
N GLY A 193 -18.96 -2.10 -4.51
CA GLY A 193 -20.25 -2.76 -4.41
C GLY A 193 -20.29 -3.81 -3.29
N TYR A 194 -19.24 -4.61 -3.15
CA TYR A 194 -19.14 -5.57 -2.05
C TYR A 194 -18.99 -4.89 -0.69
N ALA A 195 -18.24 -3.81 -0.58
CA ALA A 195 -18.14 -3.02 0.65
C ALA A 195 -19.51 -2.45 1.07
N LEU A 196 -20.29 -1.94 0.10
CA LEU A 196 -21.67 -1.49 0.34
C LEU A 196 -22.56 -2.62 0.87
N LEU A 197 -22.48 -3.80 0.25
CA LEU A 197 -23.28 -4.97 0.60
C LEU A 197 -22.95 -5.51 2.00
N GLN A 198 -21.67 -5.43 2.41
CA GLN A 198 -21.20 -5.89 3.71
C GLN A 198 -21.41 -4.86 4.82
N GLY A 199 -21.77 -3.62 4.48
CA GLY A 199 -21.90 -2.52 5.44
C GLY A 199 -20.60 -2.20 6.13
N GLU A 200 -19.46 -2.42 5.47
CA GLU A 200 -18.14 -2.23 6.05
C GLU A 200 -17.79 -0.73 6.16
N GLU A 201 -17.49 -0.28 7.36
CA GLU A 201 -17.01 1.08 7.63
C GLU A 201 -15.56 1.29 7.16
N SER A 202 -14.77 0.22 7.07
CA SER A 202 -13.39 0.25 6.61
C SER A 202 -13.10 -0.86 5.59
N LEU A 203 -12.20 -0.55 4.65
CA LEU A 203 -11.74 -1.54 3.65
C LEU A 203 -10.84 -2.60 4.30
N PRO A 204 -10.63 -3.76 3.63
CA PRO A 204 -9.65 -4.74 4.09
C PRO A 204 -8.24 -4.16 4.14
N VAL A 205 -7.52 -4.40 5.25
CA VAL A 205 -6.14 -3.97 5.43
C VAL A 205 -5.20 -4.81 4.57
N GLN A 206 -4.42 -4.17 3.73
CA GLN A 206 -3.41 -4.85 2.91
C GLN A 206 -2.11 -5.02 3.69
N HIS A 207 -1.67 -6.25 3.87
CA HIS A 207 -0.36 -6.58 4.42
C HIS A 207 0.69 -6.72 3.31
N GLN A 208 1.96 -6.76 3.74
CA GLN A 208 3.09 -6.98 2.86
C GLN A 208 2.95 -8.32 2.10
N LEU A 209 3.16 -8.27 0.78
CA LEU A 209 3.15 -9.44 -0.09
C LEU A 209 4.55 -10.06 -0.21
N PRO A 210 4.65 -11.37 -0.48
CA PRO A 210 5.93 -11.99 -0.86
C PRO A 210 6.55 -11.31 -2.07
N LEU A 211 7.88 -11.34 -2.14
CA LEU A 211 8.64 -10.80 -3.27
C LEU A 211 9.53 -11.88 -3.84
N GLU A 212 9.34 -12.21 -5.10
CA GLU A 212 10.15 -13.19 -5.82
C GLU A 212 11.19 -12.49 -6.70
N LEU A 213 12.47 -12.74 -6.38
CA LEU A 213 13.63 -12.26 -7.13
C LEU A 213 14.38 -13.47 -7.70
N GLU A 214 15.00 -13.29 -8.87
CA GLU A 214 15.80 -14.30 -9.50
C GLU A 214 17.30 -13.97 -9.42
N GLN A 215 18.17 -15.01 -9.33
CA GLN A 215 19.62 -14.84 -9.28
C GLN A 215 20.18 -14.06 -10.49
N LYS A 216 19.49 -14.12 -11.64
CA LYS A 216 19.87 -13.40 -12.87
C LYS A 216 19.38 -11.96 -12.90
N ASP A 217 18.52 -11.53 -11.95
CA ASP A 217 17.98 -10.17 -11.93
C ASP A 217 19.12 -9.15 -11.75
N GLN A 218 19.06 -8.12 -12.56
CA GLN A 218 19.99 -6.98 -12.45
C GLN A 218 19.59 -6.06 -11.30
N ILE A 219 20.53 -5.29 -10.75
CA ILE A 219 20.28 -4.37 -9.63
C ILE A 219 19.09 -3.44 -9.89
N ALA A 220 19.01 -2.85 -11.08
CA ALA A 220 17.90 -1.99 -11.45
C ALA A 220 16.56 -2.75 -11.48
N THR A 221 16.55 -3.99 -11.99
CA THR A 221 15.36 -4.87 -12.00
C THR A 221 14.96 -5.24 -10.57
N ILE A 222 15.91 -5.58 -9.71
CA ILE A 222 15.65 -5.88 -8.29
C ILE A 222 15.02 -4.68 -7.60
N LEU A 223 15.59 -3.47 -7.79
CA LEU A 223 15.03 -2.26 -7.20
C LEU A 223 13.60 -2.01 -7.70
N LYS A 224 13.35 -2.13 -9.00
CA LYS A 224 12.00 -1.95 -9.59
C LYS A 224 10.99 -2.96 -9.02
N LYS A 225 11.35 -4.22 -8.90
CA LYS A 225 10.52 -5.26 -8.26
C LYS A 225 10.23 -4.93 -6.78
N ILE A 226 11.23 -4.44 -6.04
CA ILE A 226 11.04 -4.00 -4.64
C ILE A 226 10.08 -2.81 -4.57
N VAL A 227 10.26 -1.82 -5.44
CA VAL A 227 9.36 -0.64 -5.48
C VAL A 227 7.94 -1.07 -5.81
N ALA A 228 7.75 -1.90 -6.84
CA ALA A 228 6.43 -2.47 -7.20
C ALA A 228 5.78 -3.20 -6.01
N ASN A 229 6.53 -4.06 -5.31
CA ASN A 229 6.04 -4.78 -4.14
C ASN A 229 5.65 -3.84 -2.98
N CYS A 230 6.44 -2.79 -2.74
CA CYS A 230 6.10 -1.79 -1.74
C CYS A 230 4.88 -0.95 -2.12
N LEU A 231 4.70 -0.63 -3.41
CA LEU A 231 3.52 0.06 -3.91
C LEU A 231 2.27 -0.83 -3.82
N ALA A 232 2.38 -2.12 -4.14
CA ALA A 232 1.29 -3.09 -3.96
C ALA A 232 0.79 -3.16 -2.50
N HIS A 233 1.72 -2.97 -1.55
CA HIS A 233 1.39 -2.86 -0.13
C HIS A 233 0.80 -1.48 0.22
N LEU A 234 1.29 -0.39 -0.40
CA LEU A 234 0.88 0.98 -0.08
C LEU A 234 -0.49 1.33 -0.64
N PHE A 235 -0.76 1.01 -1.91
CA PHE A 235 -1.93 1.51 -2.64
C PHE A 235 -3.27 1.22 -1.97
N PRO A 236 -3.63 -0.03 -1.59
CA PRO A 236 -4.93 -0.30 -0.97
C PRO A 236 -5.10 0.46 0.35
N ASN A 237 -4.04 0.54 1.17
CA ASN A 237 -4.07 1.26 2.43
C ASN A 237 -4.15 2.78 2.23
N ALA A 238 -3.40 3.33 1.27
CA ALA A 238 -3.46 4.74 0.91
C ALA A 238 -4.82 5.14 0.35
N THR A 239 -5.41 4.30 -0.49
CA THR A 239 -6.77 4.47 -1.01
C THR A 239 -7.81 4.45 0.11
N ALA A 240 -7.72 3.50 1.06
CA ALA A 240 -8.61 3.45 2.21
C ALA A 240 -8.56 4.75 3.03
N ILE A 241 -7.33 5.26 3.27
CA ILE A 241 -7.12 6.53 3.98
C ILE A 241 -7.67 7.70 3.16
N ALA A 242 -7.36 7.78 1.87
CA ALA A 242 -7.84 8.84 1.00
C ALA A 242 -9.37 8.85 0.86
N ALA A 243 -10.02 7.70 0.96
CA ALA A 243 -11.47 7.55 0.88
C ALA A 243 -12.21 7.77 2.20
N ASP A 244 -11.51 8.03 3.31
CA ASP A 244 -12.06 8.10 4.69
C ASP A 244 -12.70 6.78 5.18
N HIS A 245 -12.31 5.64 4.58
CA HIS A 245 -12.77 4.29 4.94
C HIS A 245 -11.63 3.46 5.54
N TYR A 246 -11.01 3.94 6.62
CA TYR A 246 -9.81 3.37 7.21
C TYR A 246 -9.88 3.25 8.74
N ASN A 247 -9.03 2.39 9.28
CA ASN A 247 -8.74 2.28 10.70
C ASN A 247 -7.23 2.48 10.97
N SER A 248 -6.82 2.34 12.23
CA SER A 248 -5.42 2.50 12.66
C SER A 248 -4.44 1.56 11.94
N ASP A 249 -4.91 0.38 11.51
CA ASP A 249 -4.06 -0.61 10.84
C ASP A 249 -3.72 -0.22 9.40
N HIS A 250 -4.64 0.43 8.68
CA HIS A 250 -4.32 1.01 7.36
C HIS A 250 -3.18 2.02 7.45
N VAL A 251 -3.25 2.92 8.44
CA VAL A 251 -2.18 3.91 8.69
C VAL A 251 -0.88 3.21 9.03
N HIS A 252 -0.94 2.16 9.87
CA HIS A 252 0.22 1.37 10.21
C HIS A 252 0.85 0.71 8.96
N GLN A 253 0.06 0.06 8.12
CA GLN A 253 0.55 -0.64 6.93
C GLN A 253 1.08 0.35 5.88
N ALA A 254 0.43 1.49 5.66
CA ALA A 254 0.95 2.56 4.81
C ALA A 254 2.33 3.04 5.30
N ARG A 255 2.51 3.27 6.61
CA ARG A 255 3.81 3.60 7.22
C ARG A 255 4.85 2.50 7.03
N VAL A 256 4.45 1.22 7.17
CA VAL A 256 5.37 0.10 6.92
C VAL A 256 5.82 0.10 5.46
N ALA A 257 4.91 0.25 4.50
CA ALA A 257 5.21 0.30 3.07
C ALA A 257 6.20 1.44 2.73
N ILE A 258 5.93 2.67 3.21
CA ILE A 258 6.81 3.83 3.01
C ILE A 258 8.17 3.62 3.67
N ARG A 259 8.23 3.02 4.85
CA ARG A 259 9.49 2.70 5.53
C ARG A 259 10.31 1.67 4.76
N ARG A 260 9.65 0.68 4.16
CA ARG A 260 10.27 -0.31 3.28
C ARG A 260 10.87 0.36 2.04
N LEU A 261 10.12 1.23 1.33
CA LEU A 261 10.63 2.03 0.21
C LEU A 261 11.87 2.84 0.59
N ARG A 262 11.82 3.58 1.69
CA ARG A 262 12.96 4.36 2.19
C ARG A 262 14.17 3.51 2.54
N SER A 263 13.95 2.30 3.06
CA SER A 263 15.03 1.35 3.37
C SER A 263 15.67 0.80 2.11
N ALA A 264 14.87 0.50 1.08
CA ALA A 264 15.36 0.09 -0.23
C ALA A 264 16.21 1.21 -0.87
N PHE A 265 15.66 2.42 -1.00
CA PHE A 265 16.39 3.53 -1.61
C PHE A 265 17.72 3.82 -0.91
N LYS A 266 17.80 3.70 0.42
CA LYS A 266 19.05 3.93 1.16
C LYS A 266 20.15 2.93 0.82
N ILE A 267 19.81 1.67 0.49
CA ILE A 267 20.81 0.69 0.03
C ILE A 267 21.14 0.91 -1.45
N PHE A 268 20.11 1.08 -2.27
CA PHE A 268 20.29 1.15 -3.71
C PHE A 268 20.86 2.49 -4.21
N GLN A 269 20.66 3.59 -3.49
CA GLN A 269 21.22 4.91 -3.83
C GLN A 269 22.74 4.90 -4.04
N SER A 270 23.47 4.02 -3.35
CA SER A 270 24.91 3.90 -3.50
C SER A 270 25.36 3.02 -4.68
N VAL A 271 24.42 2.35 -5.36
CA VAL A 271 24.72 1.33 -6.37
C VAL A 271 23.98 1.54 -7.69
N THR A 272 23.09 2.53 -7.75
CA THR A 272 22.36 2.89 -8.97
C THR A 272 22.01 4.38 -8.99
N GLU A 273 22.09 4.99 -10.17
CA GLU A 273 21.69 6.39 -10.42
C GLU A 273 20.17 6.53 -10.69
N HIS A 274 19.42 5.43 -10.69
CA HIS A 274 17.99 5.44 -11.02
C HIS A 274 17.09 5.96 -9.89
N VAL A 275 17.60 6.12 -8.66
CA VAL A 275 16.84 6.70 -7.55
C VAL A 275 16.90 8.22 -7.64
N GLN A 276 15.77 8.87 -7.87
CA GLN A 276 15.70 10.32 -7.87
C GLN A 276 16.02 10.86 -6.47
N PRO A 277 16.86 11.91 -6.37
CA PRO A 277 17.34 12.42 -5.06
C PRO A 277 16.21 12.88 -4.12
N GLU A 278 15.12 13.39 -4.66
CA GLU A 278 13.96 13.94 -3.95
C GLU A 278 13.04 12.89 -3.34
N TRP A 279 12.92 11.69 -3.94
CA TRP A 279 12.02 10.63 -3.46
C TRP A 279 12.22 10.24 -1.98
N PRO A 280 13.45 10.01 -1.49
CA PRO A 280 13.68 9.69 -0.09
C PRO A 280 13.22 10.79 0.90
N GLU A 281 13.30 12.06 0.51
CA GLU A 281 12.85 13.20 1.33
C GLU A 281 11.33 13.33 1.31
N GLN A 282 10.72 13.31 0.14
CA GLN A 282 9.25 13.33 0.01
C GLN A 282 8.59 12.17 0.78
N LEU A 283 9.12 10.95 0.67
CA LEU A 283 8.67 9.81 1.47
C LEU A 283 8.92 9.99 2.97
N ARG A 284 9.97 10.71 3.38
CA ARG A 284 10.19 11.05 4.79
C ARG A 284 9.09 11.96 5.31
N ASP A 285 8.73 12.97 4.52
CA ASP A 285 7.74 13.98 4.93
C ASP A 285 6.34 13.37 5.05
N ILE A 286 5.92 12.52 4.11
CA ILE A 286 4.69 11.72 4.22
C ILE A 286 4.74 10.82 5.46
N PHE A 287 5.85 10.12 5.69
CA PHE A 287 6.03 9.24 6.84
C PHE A 287 5.90 9.98 8.18
N GLN A 288 6.42 11.20 8.27
CA GLN A 288 6.34 12.03 9.49
C GLN A 288 4.90 12.49 9.75
N GLN A 289 4.16 12.91 8.73
CA GLN A 289 2.77 13.32 8.86
C GLN A 289 1.86 12.16 9.31
N LEU A 290 2.09 10.95 8.82
CA LEU A 290 1.41 9.74 9.27
C LEU A 290 1.81 9.33 10.71
N GLY A 291 2.90 9.90 11.26
CA GLY A 291 3.49 9.49 12.54
C GLY A 291 2.70 9.90 13.75
N SER A 292 2.17 11.11 13.74
CA SER A 292 1.58 11.74 14.94
C SER A 292 0.35 11.01 15.50
N THR A 293 -0.45 10.40 14.64
CA THR A 293 -1.65 9.65 15.03
C THR A 293 -1.29 8.25 15.51
N ARG A 294 -0.59 7.47 14.70
CA ARG A 294 -0.31 6.05 14.97
C ARG A 294 0.69 5.82 16.11
N ASP A 295 1.67 6.71 16.27
CA ASP A 295 2.66 6.57 17.36
C ASP A 295 1.99 6.68 18.73
N ARG A 296 0.92 7.47 18.86
CA ARG A 296 0.11 7.56 20.10
C ARG A 296 -0.74 6.32 20.33
N ASP A 297 -1.43 5.81 19.30
CA ASP A 297 -2.29 4.63 19.45
C ASP A 297 -1.44 3.42 19.86
N ALA A 298 -0.31 3.18 19.14
CA ALA A 298 0.64 2.13 19.50
C ALA A 298 1.23 2.31 20.90
N LEU A 299 1.50 3.56 21.28
CA LEU A 299 1.98 3.86 22.63
C LEU A 299 0.91 3.56 23.67
N ALA A 300 -0.35 3.92 23.43
CA ALA A 300 -1.44 3.60 24.34
C ALA A 300 -1.61 2.09 24.52
N GLU A 301 -1.64 1.35 23.41
CA GLU A 301 -1.79 -0.11 23.41
C GLU A 301 -0.64 -0.81 24.15
N SER A 302 0.59 -0.30 24.07
CA SER A 302 1.76 -0.90 24.70
C SER A 302 2.01 -0.42 26.12
N LEU A 303 1.87 0.88 26.39
CA LEU A 303 2.26 1.53 27.64
C LEU A 303 1.18 1.40 28.73
N ILE A 304 -0.10 1.63 28.39
CA ILE A 304 -1.17 1.71 29.40
C ILE A 304 -1.31 0.41 30.20
N PRO A 305 -1.31 -0.81 29.60
CA PRO A 305 -1.35 -2.06 30.36
C PRO A 305 -0.16 -2.24 31.30
N GLN A 306 1.02 -1.73 30.94
CA GLN A 306 2.21 -1.80 31.78
C GLN A 306 2.12 -0.84 32.98
N LEU A 307 1.62 0.38 32.75
CA LEU A 307 1.35 1.35 33.82
C LEU A 307 0.27 0.84 34.79
N GLU A 308 -0.75 0.19 34.29
CA GLU A 308 -1.79 -0.43 35.13
C GLU A 308 -1.21 -1.50 36.05
N LYS A 309 -0.39 -2.40 35.53
CA LYS A 309 0.34 -3.42 36.32
C LYS A 309 1.27 -2.80 37.35
N ALA A 310 1.84 -1.63 37.05
CA ALA A 310 2.71 -0.89 37.96
C ALA A 310 1.95 -0.05 39.00
N GLY A 311 0.62 -0.09 39.02
CA GLY A 311 -0.22 0.69 39.95
C GLY A 311 -0.23 2.19 39.67
N SER A 312 -0.07 2.61 38.41
CA SER A 312 -0.07 4.00 38.03
C SER A 312 -1.41 4.68 38.34
N PRO A 313 -1.41 5.87 38.98
CA PRO A 313 -2.63 6.66 39.19
C PRO A 313 -3.11 7.35 37.90
N LEU A 314 -2.41 7.18 36.78
CA LEU A 314 -2.73 7.77 35.49
C LEU A 314 -2.66 6.70 34.40
N LEU A 315 -3.82 6.34 33.85
CA LEU A 315 -4.00 5.29 32.86
C LEU A 315 -4.48 5.81 31.50
N LYS A 316 -4.19 7.08 31.20
CA LYS A 316 -4.52 7.74 29.94
C LYS A 316 -3.33 8.55 29.45
N LEU A 317 -3.13 8.56 28.12
CA LEU A 317 -2.15 9.47 27.54
C LEU A 317 -2.58 10.93 27.71
N PRO A 318 -1.62 11.88 27.82
CA PRO A 318 -1.91 13.30 27.81
C PRO A 318 -2.76 13.70 26.59
N PRO A 319 -3.64 14.70 26.70
CA PRO A 319 -4.45 15.16 25.57
C PRO A 319 -3.57 15.67 24.42
N HIS A 320 -4.10 15.62 23.19
CA HIS A 320 -3.40 16.20 22.04
C HIS A 320 -3.22 17.71 22.23
N ARG A 321 -2.00 18.21 22.00
CA ARG A 321 -1.70 19.65 22.08
C ARG A 321 -1.97 20.38 20.78
N GLN A 322 -1.93 19.68 19.66
CA GLN A 322 -2.16 20.23 18.32
C GLN A 322 -3.29 19.47 17.64
N LYS A 323 -3.98 20.16 16.73
CA LYS A 323 -4.93 19.49 15.84
C LYS A 323 -4.21 18.38 15.07
N GLN A 324 -4.79 17.19 15.08
CA GLN A 324 -4.23 16.09 14.31
C GLN A 324 -4.20 16.47 12.82
N PRO A 325 -3.12 16.14 12.08
CA PRO A 325 -3.11 16.34 10.65
C PRO A 325 -4.24 15.51 10.01
N ASP A 326 -4.84 16.08 9.00
CA ASP A 326 -5.78 15.36 8.14
C ASP A 326 -4.99 14.42 7.24
N ILE A 327 -4.94 13.14 7.64
CA ILE A 327 -4.17 12.13 6.90
C ILE A 327 -4.84 11.73 5.59
N SER A 328 -6.17 11.91 5.47
CA SER A 328 -6.87 11.69 4.21
C SER A 328 -6.49 12.76 3.20
N ALA A 329 -6.43 14.03 3.63
CA ALA A 329 -5.94 15.12 2.79
C ALA A 329 -4.49 14.90 2.34
N LEU A 330 -3.64 14.24 3.14
CA LEU A 330 -2.27 13.92 2.76
C LEU A 330 -2.20 13.02 1.52
N PHE A 331 -3.04 11.97 1.43
CA PHE A 331 -3.07 11.09 0.27
C PHE A 331 -3.90 11.62 -0.90
N ARG A 332 -4.74 12.63 -0.67
CA ARG A 332 -5.43 13.38 -1.72
C ARG A 332 -4.57 14.49 -2.30
N HIS A 333 -3.51 14.91 -1.61
CA HIS A 333 -2.66 16.01 -2.05
C HIS A 333 -1.92 15.69 -3.34
N SER A 334 -1.98 16.59 -4.32
CA SER A 334 -1.42 16.40 -5.66
C SER A 334 0.06 15.99 -5.67
N ALA A 335 0.88 16.56 -4.78
CA ALA A 335 2.29 16.18 -4.68
C ALA A 335 2.50 14.74 -4.18
N THR A 336 1.64 14.23 -3.28
CA THR A 336 1.69 12.84 -2.83
C THR A 336 1.26 11.89 -3.96
N VAL A 337 0.19 12.24 -4.66
CA VAL A 337 -0.29 11.47 -5.82
C VAL A 337 0.78 11.43 -6.92
N ASP A 338 1.39 12.57 -7.24
CA ASP A 338 2.45 12.65 -8.26
C ASP A 338 3.69 11.80 -7.88
N LEU A 339 4.15 11.86 -6.63
CA LEU A 339 5.24 10.99 -6.14
C LEU A 339 4.89 9.50 -6.33
N ILE A 340 3.69 9.10 -5.94
CA ILE A 340 3.23 7.71 -6.06
C ILE A 340 3.22 7.27 -7.53
N LEU A 341 2.75 8.12 -8.45
CA LEU A 341 2.73 7.83 -9.87
C LEU A 341 4.15 7.78 -10.48
N GLN A 342 5.07 8.64 -10.04
CA GLN A 342 6.48 8.57 -10.45
C GLN A 342 7.11 7.22 -10.03
N LEU A 343 6.87 6.79 -8.79
CA LEU A 343 7.36 5.49 -8.30
C LEU A 343 6.72 4.32 -9.06
N LEU A 344 5.45 4.44 -9.44
CA LEU A 344 4.77 3.46 -10.28
C LEU A 344 5.42 3.39 -11.66
N SER A 345 5.60 4.53 -12.34
CA SER A 345 6.28 4.61 -13.63
C SER A 345 7.66 3.95 -13.57
N PHE A 346 8.46 4.35 -12.59
CA PHE A 346 9.79 3.77 -12.36
C PHE A 346 9.75 2.26 -12.21
N SER A 347 8.78 1.72 -11.47
CA SER A 347 8.67 0.28 -11.23
C SER A 347 8.36 -0.54 -12.48
N GLN A 348 7.71 0.07 -13.48
CA GLN A 348 7.27 -0.58 -14.72
C GLN A 348 8.21 -0.36 -15.91
N GLU A 349 9.16 0.56 -15.82
CA GLU A 349 10.11 0.81 -16.91
C GLU A 349 10.96 -0.41 -17.25
N LYS A 350 11.14 -0.68 -18.53
CA LYS A 350 12.05 -1.74 -18.99
C LYS A 350 13.50 -1.40 -18.70
N THR A 351 14.26 -2.37 -18.21
CA THR A 351 15.68 -2.19 -17.90
C THR A 351 16.52 -2.69 -19.06
N HIS A 352 17.36 -1.83 -19.63
CA HIS A 352 18.25 -2.13 -20.73
C HIS A 352 19.74 -2.22 -20.32
N SER A 353 20.03 -2.45 -19.06
CA SER A 353 21.41 -2.44 -18.53
C SER A 353 22.12 -3.78 -18.72
N LYS A 354 23.40 -3.73 -19.12
CA LYS A 354 24.34 -4.87 -19.12
C LYS A 354 25.21 -4.81 -17.84
N ALA A 355 24.61 -4.88 -16.66
CA ALA A 355 25.37 -4.72 -15.41
C ALA A 355 25.94 -6.05 -14.87
N LYS A 356 27.08 -5.94 -14.17
CA LYS A 356 27.79 -7.03 -13.49
C LYS A 356 26.97 -7.59 -12.31
N SER A 357 27.29 -8.81 -11.88
CA SER A 357 26.68 -9.55 -10.76
C SER A 357 26.08 -8.69 -9.65
N SER A 358 24.75 -8.53 -9.66
CA SER A 358 23.97 -7.77 -8.67
C SER A 358 24.11 -8.35 -7.26
N HIS A 359 24.18 -9.68 -7.18
CA HIS A 359 24.25 -10.42 -5.93
C HIS A 359 25.42 -9.97 -5.03
N LYS A 360 26.65 -9.88 -5.60
CA LYS A 360 27.85 -9.48 -4.83
C LYS A 360 27.75 -8.06 -4.23
N ILE A 361 27.10 -7.14 -4.95
CA ILE A 361 26.93 -5.75 -4.49
C ILE A 361 25.91 -5.69 -3.35
N LEU A 362 24.80 -6.43 -3.47
CA LEU A 362 23.76 -6.51 -2.45
C LEU A 362 24.29 -7.15 -1.16
N CYS A 363 25.02 -8.28 -1.28
CA CYS A 363 25.67 -8.92 -0.14
C CYS A 363 26.63 -7.97 0.58
N LYS A 364 27.40 -7.15 -0.15
CA LYS A 364 28.28 -6.13 0.44
C LYS A 364 27.47 -5.08 1.22
N GLY A 365 26.32 -4.67 0.71
CA GLY A 365 25.40 -3.74 1.41
C GLY A 365 24.86 -4.31 2.72
N LEU A 366 24.40 -5.56 2.69
CA LEU A 366 23.96 -6.28 3.89
C LEU A 366 25.08 -6.46 4.91
N SER A 367 26.28 -6.87 4.45
CA SER A 367 27.46 -7.05 5.30
C SER A 367 27.85 -5.75 6.00
N LYS A 368 27.80 -4.62 5.30
CA LYS A 368 28.08 -3.30 5.88
C LYS A 368 27.09 -2.96 7.01
N LEU A 369 25.78 -3.22 6.81
CA LEU A 369 24.78 -2.98 7.86
C LEU A 369 25.00 -3.92 9.06
N HIS A 370 25.25 -5.20 8.81
CA HIS A 370 25.55 -6.16 9.87
C HIS A 370 26.76 -5.73 10.70
N GLN A 371 27.87 -5.39 10.06
CA GLN A 371 29.10 -4.91 10.74
C GLN A 371 28.83 -3.65 11.55
N GLN A 372 28.07 -2.68 11.02
CA GLN A 372 27.72 -1.47 11.76
C GLN A 372 26.89 -1.75 13.01
N ILE A 373 26.02 -2.75 12.99
CA ILE A 373 25.25 -3.17 14.16
C ILE A 373 26.16 -3.83 15.18
N CYS A 374 27.10 -4.69 14.74
CA CYS A 374 28.10 -5.31 15.62
C CYS A 374 29.04 -4.26 16.25
N GLN A 375 29.45 -3.24 15.50
CA GLN A 375 30.26 -2.13 16.05
C GLN A 375 29.48 -1.31 17.08
N ASP A 376 28.20 -1.05 16.87
CA ASP A 376 27.35 -0.37 17.85
C ASP A 376 27.26 -1.14 19.19
N THR A 377 27.54 -2.47 19.19
CA THR A 377 27.48 -3.32 20.38
C THR A 377 28.59 -2.98 21.39
N GLU A 378 29.78 -2.62 20.92
CA GLU A 378 30.98 -2.46 21.75
C GLU A 378 30.78 -1.40 22.86
N ASN A 379 30.01 -0.35 22.59
CA ASN A 379 29.82 0.77 23.53
C ASN A 379 28.35 1.20 23.63
N TYR A 380 27.35 0.27 23.41
CA TYR A 380 25.94 0.63 23.32
C TYR A 380 25.42 1.38 24.54
N GLN A 381 25.86 1.02 25.74
CA GLN A 381 25.41 1.67 26.98
C GLN A 381 25.96 3.10 27.16
N GLU A 382 27.08 3.42 26.49
CA GLU A 382 27.71 4.75 26.51
C GLU A 382 27.19 5.65 25.37
N LEU A 383 26.46 5.06 24.39
CA LEU A 383 25.91 5.82 23.27
C LEU A 383 24.90 6.83 23.77
N ASP A 384 24.91 8.02 23.17
CA ASP A 384 23.84 9.00 23.33
C ASP A 384 22.52 8.51 22.70
N ILE A 385 21.43 9.19 23.03
CA ILE A 385 20.06 8.83 22.60
C ILE A 385 19.98 8.77 21.08
N GLU A 386 20.59 9.72 20.37
CA GLU A 386 20.56 9.79 18.91
C GLU A 386 21.29 8.59 18.28
N SER A 387 22.43 8.20 18.83
CA SER A 387 23.22 7.06 18.39
C SER A 387 22.48 5.74 18.62
N ARG A 388 21.84 5.55 19.78
CA ARG A 388 20.95 4.38 20.04
C ARG A 388 19.77 4.33 19.07
N HIS A 389 19.17 5.48 18.77
CA HIS A 389 18.12 5.57 17.77
C HIS A 389 18.62 5.23 16.36
N ARG A 390 19.88 5.55 16.03
CA ARG A 390 20.56 5.18 14.79
C ARG A 390 20.76 3.67 14.70
N THR A 391 21.18 3.01 15.78
CA THR A 391 21.29 1.54 15.86
C THR A 391 19.95 0.87 15.58
N ARG A 392 18.86 1.33 16.22
CA ARG A 392 17.48 0.83 15.93
C ARG A 392 17.13 0.98 14.45
N LYS A 393 17.43 2.12 13.83
CA LYS A 393 17.20 2.33 12.39
C LYS A 393 18.02 1.38 11.52
N ARG A 394 19.27 1.05 11.90
CA ARG A 394 20.12 0.07 11.20
C ARG A 394 19.53 -1.34 11.29
N VAL A 395 19.10 -1.78 12.47
CA VAL A 395 18.48 -3.08 12.69
C VAL A 395 17.20 -3.23 11.84
N LYS A 396 16.31 -2.25 11.89
CA LYS A 396 15.10 -2.26 11.05
C LYS A 396 15.42 -2.30 9.55
N ARG A 397 16.42 -1.54 9.11
CA ARG A 397 16.87 -1.52 7.71
C ARG A 397 17.44 -2.87 7.30
N LEU A 398 18.30 -3.47 8.12
CA LEU A 398 18.87 -4.79 7.85
C LEU A 398 17.76 -5.83 7.68
N ARG A 399 16.78 -5.85 8.59
CA ARG A 399 15.63 -6.74 8.49
C ARG A 399 14.89 -6.59 7.16
N TYR A 400 14.46 -5.38 6.80
CA TYR A 400 13.73 -5.17 5.54
C TYR A 400 14.54 -5.57 4.31
N ASN A 401 15.86 -5.34 4.33
CA ASN A 401 16.69 -5.71 3.18
C ASN A 401 16.91 -7.23 3.09
N VAL A 402 17.02 -7.92 4.21
CA VAL A 402 17.03 -9.40 4.23
C VAL A 402 15.68 -9.93 3.73
N GLU A 403 14.56 -9.37 4.17
CA GLU A 403 13.21 -9.72 3.70
C GLU A 403 13.03 -9.47 2.19
N PHE A 404 13.58 -8.38 1.64
CA PHE A 404 13.54 -8.14 0.19
C PHE A 404 14.31 -9.17 -0.63
N LEU A 405 15.45 -9.60 -0.11
CA LEU A 405 16.37 -10.46 -0.83
C LEU A 405 16.20 -11.95 -0.49
N GLN A 406 15.19 -12.30 0.32
CA GLN A 406 15.03 -13.64 0.88
C GLN A 406 14.94 -14.74 -0.17
N SER A 407 14.26 -14.50 -1.31
CA SER A 407 14.11 -15.49 -2.38
C SER A 407 15.42 -15.82 -3.13
N LEU A 408 16.48 -15.00 -2.93
CA LEU A 408 17.81 -15.24 -3.49
C LEU A 408 18.65 -16.21 -2.66
N PHE A 409 18.19 -16.62 -1.48
CA PHE A 409 18.97 -17.41 -0.53
C PHE A 409 18.17 -18.62 -0.01
N PRO A 410 18.85 -19.64 0.58
CA PRO A 410 18.16 -20.75 1.19
C PRO A 410 17.20 -20.30 2.31
N GLU A 411 15.96 -20.72 2.26
CA GLU A 411 14.90 -20.32 3.18
C GLU A 411 15.26 -20.56 4.66
N LYS A 412 15.92 -21.70 4.96
CA LYS A 412 16.36 -22.05 6.30
C LYS A 412 17.31 -21.01 6.89
N ASP A 413 18.26 -20.51 6.09
CA ASP A 413 19.30 -19.58 6.53
C ASP A 413 18.67 -18.20 6.78
N VAL A 414 17.79 -17.75 5.87
CA VAL A 414 17.01 -16.51 6.03
C VAL A 414 16.14 -16.55 7.28
N LYS A 415 15.38 -17.62 7.49
CA LYS A 415 14.53 -17.78 8.68
C LYS A 415 15.33 -17.78 9.97
N THR A 416 16.48 -18.44 9.97
CA THR A 416 17.37 -18.51 11.13
C THR A 416 17.91 -17.11 11.48
N TYR A 417 18.35 -16.37 10.47
CA TYR A 417 18.88 -15.01 10.66
C TYR A 417 17.80 -14.02 11.14
N LEU A 418 16.63 -14.02 10.50
CA LEU A 418 15.49 -13.18 10.89
C LEU A 418 15.00 -13.50 12.31
N LYS A 419 15.00 -14.79 12.69
CA LYS A 419 14.66 -15.22 14.06
C LYS A 419 15.65 -14.67 15.09
N ALA A 420 16.94 -14.61 14.77
CA ALA A 420 17.96 -14.03 15.66
C ALA A 420 17.83 -12.49 15.76
N LEU A 421 17.44 -11.83 14.67
CA LEU A 421 17.29 -10.37 14.61
C LEU A 421 16.01 -9.86 15.31
N LYS A 422 14.96 -10.69 15.41
CA LYS A 422 13.64 -10.30 15.94
C LYS A 422 13.69 -9.81 17.40
N PRO A 423 14.28 -10.55 18.38
CA PRO A 423 14.34 -10.10 19.77
C PRO A 423 15.09 -8.77 19.94
N LEU A 424 16.16 -8.59 19.19
CA LEU A 424 16.92 -7.35 19.16
C LEU A 424 16.07 -6.18 18.67
N GLN A 425 15.31 -6.38 17.59
CA GLN A 425 14.42 -5.36 17.05
C GLN A 425 13.31 -4.98 18.04
N GLU A 426 12.74 -5.96 18.73
CA GLU A 426 11.69 -5.77 19.73
C GLU A 426 12.21 -4.96 20.92
N SER A 427 13.35 -5.36 21.51
CA SER A 427 13.97 -4.66 22.64
C SER A 427 14.30 -3.20 22.30
N LEU A 428 14.95 -2.94 21.15
CA LEU A 428 15.23 -1.59 20.66
C LEU A 428 13.94 -0.80 20.32
N GLY A 429 12.87 -1.50 19.96
CA GLY A 429 11.55 -0.93 19.74
C GLY A 429 10.97 -0.38 21.02
N HIS A 430 10.80 -1.24 22.02
CA HIS A 430 10.26 -0.89 23.34
C HIS A 430 11.05 0.25 24.02
N TYR A 431 12.39 0.18 23.97
CA TYR A 431 13.25 1.26 24.47
C TYR A 431 12.92 2.61 23.83
N ASN A 432 12.78 2.66 22.50
CA ASN A 432 12.43 3.89 21.79
C ASN A 432 11.01 4.38 22.13
N ASP A 433 10.06 3.51 22.33
CA ASP A 433 8.67 3.87 22.61
C ASP A 433 8.57 4.57 23.99
N LEU A 434 9.44 4.21 24.93
CA LEU A 434 9.58 4.92 26.21
C LEU A 434 10.14 6.35 26.07
N PHE A 435 10.99 6.64 25.08
CA PHE A 435 11.41 8.02 24.78
C PHE A 435 10.23 8.86 24.28
N VAL A 436 9.45 8.31 23.37
CA VAL A 436 8.24 8.98 22.88
C VAL A 436 7.26 9.25 24.05
N ALA A 437 7.13 8.27 24.96
CA ALA A 437 6.33 8.43 26.16
C ALA A 437 6.86 9.55 27.08
N ASP A 438 8.17 9.58 27.34
CA ASP A 438 8.80 10.62 28.17
C ASP A 438 8.52 12.03 27.60
N GLU A 439 8.78 12.23 26.31
CA GLU A 439 8.51 13.49 25.62
C GLU A 439 7.04 13.92 25.73
N LEU A 440 6.11 12.98 25.71
CA LEU A 440 4.69 13.22 25.81
C LEU A 440 4.26 13.60 27.24
N PHE A 441 4.74 12.87 28.27
CA PHE A 441 4.33 13.07 29.66
C PHE A 441 5.09 14.21 30.36
N ARG A 442 6.36 14.49 30.01
CA ARG A 442 7.18 15.51 30.65
C ARG A 442 6.54 16.90 30.70
N PRO A 443 5.98 17.44 29.61
CA PRO A 443 5.29 18.73 29.67
C PRO A 443 3.89 18.65 30.34
N TYR A 444 3.32 17.43 30.45
CA TYR A 444 1.98 17.24 31.07
C TYR A 444 2.01 17.29 32.59
N VAL A 445 3.17 17.10 33.22
CA VAL A 445 3.36 17.27 34.68
C VAL A 445 2.83 18.60 35.19
N LYS A 446 2.96 19.71 34.43
CA LYS A 446 2.46 21.04 34.79
C LYS A 446 0.91 21.10 34.92
N GLN A 447 0.21 20.16 34.24
CA GLN A 447 -1.25 20.10 34.26
C GLN A 447 -1.78 19.00 35.17
N ASN A 448 -0.99 17.92 35.36
CA ASN A 448 -1.38 16.78 36.18
C ASN A 448 -0.15 16.19 36.88
N SER A 449 -0.03 16.43 38.17
CA SER A 449 1.11 15.96 38.98
C SER A 449 1.24 14.40 39.03
N LYS A 450 0.16 13.68 38.78
CA LYS A 450 0.20 12.20 38.66
C LYS A 450 1.12 11.73 37.55
N ALA A 451 1.41 12.58 36.56
CA ALA A 451 2.37 12.26 35.49
C ALA A 451 3.82 12.05 36.00
N TRP A 452 4.17 12.53 37.22
CA TRP A 452 5.46 12.21 37.84
C TRP A 452 5.66 10.73 38.10
N PHE A 453 4.58 10.00 38.48
CA PHE A 453 4.66 8.54 38.62
C PHE A 453 5.06 7.90 37.30
N VAL A 454 4.39 8.30 36.20
CA VAL A 454 4.65 7.77 34.86
C VAL A 454 6.09 8.03 34.43
N LEU A 455 6.61 9.26 34.64
CA LEU A 455 7.98 9.63 34.30
C LEU A 455 9.01 8.86 35.13
N GLY A 456 8.76 8.64 36.43
CA GLY A 456 9.62 7.83 37.28
C GLY A 456 9.66 6.36 36.82
N TRP A 457 8.51 5.78 36.48
CA TRP A 457 8.39 4.45 35.95
C TRP A 457 9.11 4.32 34.58
N ILE A 458 8.89 5.30 33.66
CA ILE A 458 9.57 5.35 32.35
C ILE A 458 11.09 5.35 32.55
N SER A 459 11.61 6.19 33.44
CA SER A 459 13.05 6.31 33.69
C SER A 459 13.66 4.98 34.16
N ALA A 460 12.99 4.29 35.11
CA ALA A 460 13.44 2.97 35.57
C ALA A 460 13.40 1.92 34.46
N GLU A 461 12.32 1.92 33.68
CA GLU A 461 12.15 0.96 32.60
C GLU A 461 13.11 1.22 31.40
N GLN A 462 13.42 2.49 31.10
CA GLN A 462 14.45 2.84 30.13
C GLN A 462 15.84 2.29 30.53
N GLN A 463 16.18 2.35 31.82
CA GLN A 463 17.45 1.79 32.30
C GLN A 463 17.48 0.26 32.13
N ARG A 464 16.40 -0.42 32.55
CA ARG A 464 16.26 -1.87 32.38
C ARG A 464 16.33 -2.30 30.92
N LEU A 465 15.55 -1.65 30.01
CA LEU A 465 15.54 -1.96 28.58
C LEU A 465 16.85 -1.60 27.88
N SER A 466 17.57 -0.57 28.35
CA SER A 466 18.92 -0.26 27.84
C SER A 466 19.89 -1.41 28.07
N SER A 467 19.87 -2.01 29.27
CA SER A 467 20.70 -3.18 29.61
C SER A 467 20.28 -4.40 28.79
N GLU A 468 18.97 -4.66 28.70
CA GLU A 468 18.44 -5.76 27.88
C GLU A 468 18.83 -5.60 26.40
N ALA A 469 18.73 -4.38 25.84
CA ALA A 469 19.10 -4.10 24.46
C ALA A 469 20.62 -4.34 24.21
N ALA A 470 21.46 -3.96 25.18
CA ALA A 470 22.90 -4.23 25.11
C ALA A 470 23.21 -5.74 25.08
N GLU A 471 22.56 -6.52 25.97
CA GLU A 471 22.69 -7.98 25.99
C GLU A 471 22.21 -8.62 24.68
N ARG A 472 21.05 -8.17 24.11
CA ARG A 472 20.55 -8.67 22.85
C ARG A 472 21.46 -8.33 21.67
N LEU A 473 22.06 -7.14 21.67
CA LEU A 473 23.04 -6.74 20.68
C LEU A 473 24.27 -7.64 20.75
N GLN A 474 24.80 -7.89 21.96
CA GLN A 474 25.95 -8.77 22.16
C GLN A 474 25.66 -10.21 21.71
N GLN A 475 24.52 -10.77 22.11
CA GLN A 475 24.06 -12.08 21.65
C GLN A 475 23.97 -12.17 20.14
N PHE A 476 23.43 -11.13 19.50
CA PHE A 476 23.35 -11.07 18.04
C PHE A 476 24.74 -11.02 17.39
N ALA A 477 25.64 -10.16 17.87
CA ALA A 477 26.98 -10.01 17.32
C ALA A 477 27.82 -11.29 17.45
N GLU A 478 27.72 -12.00 18.58
CA GLU A 478 28.50 -13.22 18.85
C GLU A 478 27.95 -14.44 18.10
N ASN A 479 26.63 -14.58 18.04
CA ASN A 479 25.99 -15.83 17.62
C ASN A 479 25.40 -15.79 16.21
N THR A 480 25.32 -14.62 15.57
CA THR A 480 24.65 -14.48 14.27
C THR A 480 25.65 -14.11 13.17
N LYS A 481 25.90 -15.07 12.28
CA LYS A 481 26.78 -14.84 11.13
C LYS A 481 25.96 -14.53 9.88
N PRO A 482 26.43 -13.62 8.99
CA PRO A 482 25.87 -13.45 7.65
C PRO A 482 25.85 -14.78 6.90
N PHE A 483 24.75 -15.05 6.20
CA PHE A 483 24.55 -16.26 5.40
C PHE A 483 24.68 -16.00 3.89
N TRP A 484 24.78 -14.73 3.50
CA TRP A 484 24.95 -14.25 2.14
C TRP A 484 26.39 -14.17 1.65
#